data_0bdb46449b442ca3eb2f9d32127bd0e9
#
_entry.id   0bdb46449b442ca3eb2f9d32127bd0e9
#
_cell.length_a   1.000
_cell.length_b   1.000
_cell.length_c   1.000
_cell.angle_alpha   90.00
_cell.angle_beta   90.00
_cell.angle_gamma   90.00
#
_symmetry.space_group_name_H-M   'P 1'
#
loop_
_entity.id
_entity.type
_entity.pdbx_description
1 polymer ?
#
loop_
_entity_poly.entity_id
_entity_poly.type
_entity_poly.pdbx_seq_one_letter_code
_entity_poly.pdbx_strand_id
1 'polypeptide(L)'
;MNKQTVALTTEQYKEIISTMKAGFTGCRPNNRVATALMLEANLGLRISDILRLRLADIVKDGERYRLAITEQKTGKARVFTVPLALYQFIRCYCLDNSIQTDQRIFPLTERAVQKQLKIVCDYLGYSGISTHSFRKYYATAIYRDSNYNIALVQKLLQHSSAAVTQRYIGIQQKEVEQAIEKHLCLDV
;
A
#
# COMPACT_ATOMS: atom_id res chain seq x y z
N MET A 1 -0.71 -24.28 -6.38
CA MET A 1 0.45 -23.36 -6.35
C MET A 1 -0.02 -22.01 -5.84
N ASN A 2 0.47 -21.54 -4.68
CA ASN A 2 0.20 -20.18 -4.20
C ASN A 2 0.90 -19.20 -5.16
N LYS A 3 0.14 -18.52 -6.03
CA LYS A 3 0.69 -17.48 -6.90
C LYS A 3 1.28 -16.38 -6.00
N GLN A 4 2.57 -16.20 -6.07
CA GLN A 4 3.26 -15.15 -5.31
C GLN A 4 2.77 -13.78 -5.80
N THR A 5 2.21 -12.98 -4.91
CA THR A 5 1.73 -11.63 -5.23
C THR A 5 2.92 -10.75 -5.61
N VAL A 6 2.82 -10.05 -6.74
CA VAL A 6 3.87 -9.17 -7.29
C VAL A 6 3.67 -7.73 -6.77
N ALA A 7 4.74 -6.96 -6.61
CA ALA A 7 4.65 -5.52 -6.40
C ALA A 7 4.21 -4.82 -7.69
N LEU A 8 3.45 -3.75 -7.57
CA LEU A 8 3.04 -2.94 -8.72
C LEU A 8 4.21 -2.10 -9.24
N THR A 9 4.25 -1.86 -10.55
CA THR A 9 4.98 -0.73 -11.09
C THR A 9 4.18 0.57 -10.86
N THR A 10 4.82 1.72 -11.04
CA THR A 10 4.15 3.02 -10.93
C THR A 10 3.08 3.20 -12.00
N GLU A 11 3.33 2.70 -13.20
CA GLU A 11 2.42 2.72 -14.34
C GLU A 11 1.18 1.87 -14.04
N GLN A 12 1.38 0.61 -13.59
CA GLN A 12 0.29 -0.29 -13.20
C GLN A 12 -0.56 0.32 -12.08
N TYR A 13 0.08 0.90 -11.06
CA TYR A 13 -0.64 1.57 -9.98
C TYR A 13 -1.54 2.69 -10.51
N LYS A 14 -0.99 3.59 -11.33
CA LYS A 14 -1.74 4.71 -11.91
C LYS A 14 -2.90 4.25 -12.79
N GLU A 15 -2.64 3.27 -13.65
CA GLU A 15 -3.64 2.75 -14.59
C GLU A 15 -4.78 2.02 -13.88
N ILE A 16 -4.49 1.18 -12.90
CA ILE A 16 -5.52 0.51 -12.08
C ILE A 16 -6.39 1.54 -11.35
N ILE A 17 -5.78 2.54 -10.72
CA ILE A 17 -6.52 3.56 -9.96
C ILE A 17 -7.35 4.44 -10.90
N SER A 18 -6.82 4.88 -12.02
CA SER A 18 -7.55 5.71 -12.99
C SER A 18 -8.70 4.95 -13.62
N THR A 19 -8.48 3.71 -14.05
CA THR A 19 -9.52 2.84 -14.62
C THR A 19 -10.62 2.55 -13.62
N MET A 20 -10.27 2.29 -12.35
CA MET A 20 -11.25 2.06 -11.29
C MET A 20 -12.10 3.31 -10.99
N LYS A 21 -11.51 4.50 -11.07
CA LYS A 21 -12.21 5.78 -10.89
C LYS A 21 -13.10 6.14 -12.09
N ALA A 22 -12.64 5.89 -13.30
CA ALA A 22 -13.38 6.20 -14.51
C ALA A 22 -14.47 5.18 -14.82
N GLY A 23 -14.26 3.91 -14.45
CA GLY A 23 -15.06 2.79 -14.91
C GLY A 23 -14.80 2.47 -16.39
N PHE A 24 -15.49 1.46 -16.91
CA PHE A 24 -15.45 1.06 -18.32
C PHE A 24 -16.72 0.28 -18.68
N THR A 25 -16.92 -0.07 -19.93
CA THR A 25 -18.11 -0.81 -20.37
C THR A 25 -18.30 -2.08 -19.54
N GLY A 26 -19.45 -2.17 -18.85
CA GLY A 26 -19.78 -3.26 -17.94
C GLY A 26 -19.27 -3.11 -16.50
N CYS A 27 -18.50 -2.05 -16.20
CA CYS A 27 -18.01 -1.78 -14.85
C CYS A 27 -18.16 -0.30 -14.48
N ARG A 28 -19.03 -0.03 -13.49
CA ARG A 28 -19.26 1.35 -13.01
C ARG A 28 -18.04 1.91 -12.28
N PRO A 29 -17.83 3.24 -12.31
CA PRO A 29 -16.85 3.93 -11.51
C PRO A 29 -16.92 3.54 -10.03
N ASN A 30 -15.78 3.27 -9.40
CA ASN A 30 -15.73 2.90 -7.98
C ASN A 30 -14.64 3.69 -7.24
N ASN A 31 -14.93 4.97 -6.99
CA ASN A 31 -14.00 5.85 -6.29
C ASN A 31 -13.70 5.38 -4.86
N ARG A 32 -14.66 4.71 -4.20
CA ARG A 32 -14.46 4.21 -2.83
C ARG A 32 -13.40 3.12 -2.76
N VAL A 33 -13.44 2.14 -3.63
CA VAL A 33 -12.41 1.09 -3.70
C VAL A 33 -11.08 1.66 -4.18
N ALA A 34 -11.08 2.55 -5.18
CA ALA A 34 -9.87 3.23 -5.63
C ALA A 34 -9.18 3.97 -4.48
N THR A 35 -9.92 4.75 -3.70
CA THR A 35 -9.37 5.49 -2.55
C THR A 35 -8.85 4.56 -1.46
N ALA A 36 -9.53 3.46 -1.14
CA ALA A 36 -9.03 2.48 -0.19
C ALA A 36 -7.68 1.88 -0.62
N LEU A 37 -7.52 1.52 -1.89
CA LEU A 37 -6.27 1.02 -2.45
C LEU A 37 -5.18 2.10 -2.51
N MET A 38 -5.54 3.36 -2.79
CA MET A 38 -4.61 4.49 -2.70
C MET A 38 -4.06 4.64 -1.28
N LEU A 39 -4.91 4.52 -0.25
CA LEU A 39 -4.44 4.58 1.14
C LEU A 39 -3.57 3.39 1.51
N GLU A 40 -3.87 2.18 1.02
CA GLU A 40 -2.99 1.01 1.21
C GLU A 40 -1.59 1.25 0.63
N ALA A 41 -1.52 1.86 -0.57
CA ALA A 41 -0.26 2.19 -1.24
C ALA A 41 0.52 3.36 -0.61
N ASN A 42 -0.11 4.19 0.22
CA ASN A 42 0.53 5.36 0.83
C ASN A 42 0.78 5.21 2.34
N LEU A 43 0.04 4.34 3.02
CA LEU A 43 0.20 4.07 4.46
C LEU A 43 0.91 2.74 4.72
N GLY A 44 0.98 1.87 3.71
CA GLY A 44 1.56 0.54 3.85
C GLY A 44 0.86 -0.33 4.88
N LEU A 45 -0.41 -0.06 5.18
CA LEU A 45 -1.27 -0.89 6.02
C LEU A 45 -1.82 -2.09 5.23
N ARG A 46 -2.34 -3.09 5.91
CA ARG A 46 -3.12 -4.15 5.25
C ARG A 46 -4.49 -3.62 4.89
N ILE A 47 -5.09 -4.15 3.82
CA ILE A 47 -6.43 -3.71 3.41
C ILE A 47 -7.47 -3.88 4.53
N SER A 48 -7.38 -4.93 5.35
CA SER A 48 -8.22 -5.10 6.54
C SER A 48 -8.16 -3.92 7.51
N ASP A 49 -6.97 -3.36 7.70
CA ASP A 49 -6.76 -2.23 8.61
C ASP A 49 -7.24 -0.92 7.95
N ILE A 50 -6.98 -0.73 6.63
CA ILE A 50 -7.51 0.40 5.84
C ILE A 50 -9.05 0.47 5.92
N LEU A 51 -9.74 -0.66 5.80
CA LEU A 51 -11.22 -0.70 5.82
C LEU A 51 -11.82 -0.42 7.21
N ARG A 52 -10.99 -0.37 8.25
CA ARG A 52 -11.41 -0.03 9.61
C ARG A 52 -11.09 1.40 10.00
N LEU A 53 -10.29 2.10 9.21
CA LEU A 53 -9.86 3.46 9.51
C LEU A 53 -11.05 4.41 9.68
N ARG A 54 -10.87 5.30 10.64
CA ARG A 54 -11.71 6.47 10.89
C ARG A 54 -10.85 7.72 10.79
N LEU A 55 -11.42 8.84 10.46
CA LEU A 55 -10.67 10.10 10.47
C LEU A 55 -10.17 10.44 11.88
N ALA A 56 -10.93 10.07 12.91
CA ALA A 56 -10.57 10.24 14.32
C ALA A 56 -9.31 9.45 14.74
N ASP A 57 -8.91 8.41 14.00
CA ASP A 57 -7.69 7.66 14.29
C ASP A 57 -6.42 8.46 13.92
N ILE A 58 -6.58 9.57 13.17
CA ILE A 58 -5.49 10.46 12.77
C ILE A 58 -5.54 11.71 13.65
N VAL A 59 -4.64 11.80 14.59
CA VAL A 59 -4.57 12.89 15.55
C VAL A 59 -3.43 13.85 15.23
N LYS A 60 -3.64 15.14 15.53
CA LYS A 60 -2.58 16.14 15.44
C LYS A 60 -1.68 16.03 16.67
N ASP A 61 -0.37 15.93 16.43
CA ASP A 61 0.68 15.87 17.46
C ASP A 61 1.74 16.91 17.12
N GLY A 62 1.65 18.09 17.75
CA GLY A 62 2.44 19.27 17.40
C GLY A 62 2.19 19.68 15.95
N GLU A 63 3.26 19.75 15.16
CA GLU A 63 3.22 20.10 13.73
C GLU A 63 2.92 18.89 12.80
N ARG A 64 2.66 17.71 13.36
CA ARG A 64 2.52 16.46 12.59
C ARG A 64 1.15 15.84 12.81
N TYR A 65 0.73 15.04 11.85
CA TYR A 65 -0.40 14.12 12.02
C TYR A 65 0.11 12.70 12.26
N ARG A 66 -0.49 12.02 13.21
CA ARG A 66 -0.15 10.64 13.55
C ARG A 66 -1.38 9.74 13.47
N LEU A 67 -1.21 8.58 12.87
CA LEU A 67 -2.19 7.51 12.89
C LEU A 67 -1.80 6.51 13.98
N ALA A 68 -2.73 6.25 14.91
CA ALA A 68 -2.57 5.24 15.95
C ALA A 68 -3.62 4.15 15.77
N ILE A 69 -3.19 2.93 15.46
CA ILE A 69 -4.07 1.79 15.22
C ILE A 69 -3.54 0.53 15.89
N THR A 70 -4.45 -0.43 16.14
CA THR A 70 -4.09 -1.82 16.47
C THR A 70 -4.35 -2.67 15.22
N GLU A 71 -3.29 -3.27 14.65
CA GLU A 71 -3.41 -4.13 13.48
C GLU A 71 -4.26 -5.36 13.76
N GLN A 72 -5.25 -5.63 12.91
CA GLN A 72 -6.19 -6.72 13.09
C GLN A 72 -5.51 -8.11 13.09
N LYS A 73 -4.56 -8.31 12.18
CA LYS A 73 -3.91 -9.63 12.01
C LYS A 73 -2.91 -9.96 13.11
N THR A 74 -2.24 -8.96 13.67
CA THR A 74 -1.10 -9.18 14.59
C THR A 74 -1.39 -8.74 16.01
N GLY A 75 -2.47 -7.97 16.25
CA GLY A 75 -2.79 -7.36 17.54
C GLY A 75 -1.77 -6.30 17.98
N LYS A 76 -0.80 -5.94 17.14
CA LYS A 76 0.25 -4.98 17.49
C LYS A 76 -0.24 -3.55 17.33
N ALA A 77 0.03 -2.74 18.35
CA ALA A 77 -0.14 -1.28 18.26
C ALA A 77 0.85 -0.71 17.24
N ARG A 78 0.39 0.21 16.41
CA ARG A 78 1.18 0.89 15.41
C ARG A 78 0.88 2.38 15.43
N VAL A 79 1.94 3.17 15.59
CA VAL A 79 1.88 4.63 15.53
C VAL A 79 2.89 5.11 14.50
N PHE A 80 2.46 5.93 13.57
CA PHE A 80 3.34 6.50 12.55
C PHE A 80 2.81 7.83 12.01
N THR A 81 3.71 8.61 11.42
CA THR A 81 3.39 9.92 10.86
C THR A 81 2.59 9.77 9.58
N VAL A 82 1.54 10.56 9.45
CA VAL A 82 0.76 10.74 8.21
C VAL A 82 1.19 12.08 7.60
N PRO A 83 1.71 12.09 6.36
CA PRO A 83 2.03 13.35 5.68
C PRO A 83 0.82 14.28 5.59
N LEU A 84 1.04 15.60 5.75
CA LEU A 84 -0.04 16.58 5.73
C LEU A 84 -0.91 16.48 4.47
N ALA A 85 -0.30 16.32 3.30
CA ALA A 85 -1.03 16.18 2.05
C ALA A 85 -1.96 14.95 2.03
N LEU A 86 -1.50 13.83 2.62
CA LEU A 86 -2.32 12.62 2.73
C LEU A 86 -3.47 12.81 3.72
N TYR A 87 -3.22 13.47 4.86
CA TYR A 87 -4.28 13.81 5.81
C TYR A 87 -5.35 14.71 5.18
N GLN A 88 -4.93 15.76 4.47
CA GLN A 88 -5.84 16.65 3.75
C GLN A 88 -6.67 15.90 2.72
N PHE A 89 -6.04 15.02 1.94
CA PHE A 89 -6.74 14.16 0.97
C PHE A 89 -7.81 13.29 1.65
N ILE A 90 -7.48 12.64 2.76
CA ILE A 90 -8.44 11.81 3.52
C ILE A 90 -9.58 12.66 4.07
N ARG A 91 -9.27 13.82 4.63
CA ARG A 91 -10.26 14.76 5.18
C ARG A 91 -11.22 15.26 4.10
N CYS A 92 -10.71 15.70 2.94
CA CYS A 92 -11.54 16.12 1.82
C CYS A 92 -12.43 14.98 1.35
N TYR A 93 -11.88 13.77 1.19
CA TYR A 93 -12.67 12.60 0.84
C TYR A 93 -13.83 12.33 1.84
N CYS A 94 -13.58 12.46 3.15
CA CYS A 94 -14.62 12.30 4.16
C CYS A 94 -15.70 13.38 4.04
N LEU A 95 -15.31 14.63 3.82
CA LEU A 95 -16.25 15.75 3.63
C LEU A 95 -17.12 15.53 2.39
N ASP A 96 -16.52 15.22 1.25
CA ASP A 96 -17.21 15.01 -0.03
C ASP A 96 -18.20 13.84 0.01
N ASN A 97 -17.98 12.88 0.92
CA ASN A 97 -18.84 11.70 1.07
C ASN A 97 -19.71 11.76 2.34
N SER A 98 -19.75 12.91 3.06
CA SER A 98 -20.52 13.10 4.30
C SER A 98 -20.20 12.08 5.40
N ILE A 99 -18.92 11.66 5.49
CA ILE A 99 -18.45 10.68 6.48
C ILE A 99 -18.05 11.44 7.76
N GLN A 100 -18.68 11.08 8.89
CA GLN A 100 -18.34 11.66 10.19
C GLN A 100 -16.99 11.15 10.68
N THR A 101 -16.33 11.92 11.56
CA THR A 101 -14.96 11.64 12.01
C THR A 101 -14.80 10.29 12.73
N ASP A 102 -15.84 9.83 13.40
CA ASP A 102 -15.90 8.57 14.14
C ASP A 102 -16.42 7.38 13.32
N GLN A 103 -16.89 7.62 12.11
CA GLN A 103 -17.35 6.60 11.20
C GLN A 103 -16.19 5.96 10.41
N ARG A 104 -16.37 4.70 10.01
CA ARG A 104 -15.42 4.06 9.08
C ARG A 104 -15.43 4.77 7.74
N ILE A 105 -14.24 5.14 7.27
CA ILE A 105 -14.07 5.79 5.97
C ILE A 105 -14.56 4.88 4.83
N PHE A 106 -14.33 3.57 4.97
CA PHE A 106 -14.67 2.57 3.96
C PHE A 106 -15.56 1.47 4.57
N PRO A 107 -16.88 1.59 4.53
CA PRO A 107 -17.80 0.52 4.95
C PRO A 107 -17.88 -0.58 3.88
N LEU A 108 -16.73 -1.23 3.62
CA LEU A 108 -16.55 -2.29 2.64
C LEU A 108 -16.01 -3.56 3.29
N THR A 109 -16.21 -4.70 2.64
CA THR A 109 -15.53 -5.96 2.98
C THR A 109 -14.28 -6.13 2.12
N GLU A 110 -13.28 -6.83 2.64
CA GLU A 110 -12.07 -7.18 1.86
C GLU A 110 -12.43 -7.91 0.56
N ARG A 111 -13.42 -8.81 0.62
CA ARG A 111 -13.90 -9.55 -0.55
C ARG A 111 -14.48 -8.63 -1.64
N ALA A 112 -15.19 -7.57 -1.24
CA ALA A 112 -15.72 -6.60 -2.21
C ALA A 112 -14.58 -5.84 -2.90
N VAL A 113 -13.55 -5.41 -2.15
CA VAL A 113 -12.36 -4.77 -2.70
C VAL A 113 -11.61 -5.70 -3.64
N GLN A 114 -11.36 -6.95 -3.22
CA GLN A 114 -10.68 -7.96 -4.05
C GLN A 114 -11.43 -8.27 -5.34
N LYS A 115 -12.77 -8.40 -5.27
CA LYS A 115 -13.61 -8.62 -6.45
C LYS A 115 -13.51 -7.48 -7.45
N GLN A 116 -13.62 -6.24 -6.96
CA GLN A 116 -13.56 -5.06 -7.82
C GLN A 116 -12.16 -4.90 -8.44
N LEU A 117 -11.10 -5.10 -7.64
CA LEU A 117 -9.73 -5.07 -8.13
C LEU A 117 -9.49 -6.13 -9.22
N LYS A 118 -9.99 -7.35 -9.00
CA LYS A 118 -9.88 -8.42 -10.01
C LYS A 118 -10.54 -8.04 -11.32
N ILE A 119 -11.76 -7.47 -11.30
CA ILE A 119 -12.47 -7.03 -12.52
C ILE A 119 -11.63 -6.01 -13.29
N VAL A 120 -11.04 -5.03 -12.60
CA VAL A 120 -10.20 -4.00 -13.24
C VAL A 120 -8.91 -4.61 -13.78
N CYS A 121 -8.24 -5.48 -13.02
CA CYS A 121 -7.02 -6.14 -13.47
C CYS A 121 -7.25 -7.06 -14.66
N ASP A 122 -8.35 -7.80 -14.68
CA ASP A 122 -8.73 -8.66 -15.80
C ASP A 122 -8.99 -7.83 -17.08
N TYR A 123 -9.65 -6.66 -16.95
CA TYR A 123 -9.86 -5.72 -18.06
C TYR A 123 -8.54 -5.17 -18.62
N LEU A 124 -7.57 -4.84 -17.74
CA LEU A 124 -6.26 -4.31 -18.13
C LEU A 124 -5.27 -5.41 -18.56
N GLY A 125 -5.65 -6.69 -18.51
CA GLY A 125 -4.76 -7.80 -18.84
C GLY A 125 -3.71 -8.09 -17.77
N TYR A 126 -3.87 -7.60 -16.55
CA TYR A 126 -2.91 -7.79 -15.46
C TYR A 126 -3.21 -9.06 -14.66
N SER A 127 -2.18 -9.88 -14.40
CA SER A 127 -2.25 -11.09 -13.61
C SER A 127 -1.37 -11.02 -12.35
N GLY A 128 -1.73 -11.79 -11.30
CA GLY A 128 -0.94 -11.87 -10.07
C GLY A 128 -1.05 -10.65 -9.15
N ILE A 129 -1.92 -9.68 -9.47
CA ILE A 129 -2.17 -8.48 -8.66
C ILE A 129 -3.29 -8.76 -7.65
N SER A 130 -3.04 -8.34 -6.42
CA SER A 130 -3.99 -8.40 -5.30
C SER A 130 -3.89 -7.13 -4.47
N THR A 131 -4.71 -6.97 -3.43
CA THR A 131 -4.58 -5.85 -2.48
C THR A 131 -3.17 -5.78 -1.89
N HIS A 132 -2.55 -6.92 -1.57
CA HIS A 132 -1.16 -6.97 -1.08
C HIS A 132 -0.14 -6.38 -2.07
N SER A 133 -0.44 -6.30 -3.37
CA SER A 133 0.42 -5.64 -4.35
C SER A 133 0.59 -4.14 -4.09
N PHE A 134 -0.45 -3.48 -3.58
CA PHE A 134 -0.42 -2.06 -3.20
C PHE A 134 0.46 -1.83 -1.97
N ARG A 135 0.36 -2.69 -0.97
CA ARG A 135 1.25 -2.62 0.20
C ARG A 135 2.71 -2.97 -0.19
N LYS A 136 2.93 -3.89 -1.13
CA LYS A 136 4.27 -4.16 -1.69
C LYS A 136 4.81 -2.97 -2.46
N TYR A 137 3.97 -2.28 -3.22
CA TYR A 137 4.33 -1.04 -3.93
C TYR A 137 4.86 0.01 -2.94
N TYR A 138 4.15 0.28 -1.83
CA TYR A 138 4.63 1.15 -0.75
C TYR A 138 5.99 0.72 -0.21
N ALA A 139 6.14 -0.56 0.13
CA ALA A 139 7.38 -1.09 0.69
C ALA A 139 8.56 -0.94 -0.27
N THR A 140 8.34 -1.21 -1.56
CA THR A 140 9.37 -1.12 -2.61
C THR A 140 9.74 0.34 -2.89
N ALA A 141 8.77 1.26 -2.86
CA ALA A 141 9.03 2.69 -3.01
C ALA A 141 9.89 3.21 -1.85
N ILE A 142 9.49 2.94 -0.60
CA ILE A 142 10.29 3.34 0.59
C ILE A 142 11.70 2.73 0.56
N TYR A 143 11.82 1.46 0.14
CA TYR A 143 13.13 0.80 0.03
C TYR A 143 14.05 1.54 -0.93
N ARG A 144 13.57 1.89 -2.12
CA ARG A 144 14.35 2.65 -3.11
C ARG A 144 14.68 4.06 -2.63
N ASP A 145 13.69 4.78 -2.11
CA ASP A 145 13.82 6.18 -1.68
C ASP A 145 14.71 6.33 -0.44
N SER A 146 14.90 5.27 0.34
CA SER A 146 15.76 5.23 1.52
C SER A 146 17.18 4.67 1.24
N ASN A 147 17.66 4.72 0.00
CA ASN A 147 18.92 4.11 -0.41
C ASN A 147 19.03 2.63 -0.01
N TYR A 148 17.97 1.88 -0.32
CA TYR A 148 17.91 0.44 -0.07
C TYR A 148 17.98 0.02 1.40
N ASN A 149 17.49 0.86 2.31
CA ASN A 149 17.51 0.60 3.75
C ASN A 149 16.42 -0.42 4.15
N ILE A 150 16.80 -1.69 4.17
CA ILE A 150 15.91 -2.81 4.54
C ILE A 150 15.43 -2.74 5.99
N ALA A 151 16.25 -2.25 6.91
CA ALA A 151 15.90 -2.15 8.33
C ALA A 151 14.78 -1.12 8.55
N LEU A 152 14.80 -0.01 7.79
CA LEU A 152 13.72 0.97 7.80
C LEU A 152 12.41 0.35 7.34
N VAL A 153 12.41 -0.38 6.21
CA VAL A 153 11.21 -1.04 5.68
C VAL A 153 10.70 -2.12 6.63
N GLN A 154 11.59 -2.92 7.22
CA GLN A 154 11.23 -3.90 8.24
C GLN A 154 10.49 -3.24 9.41
N LYS A 155 11.02 -2.14 9.93
CA LYS A 155 10.41 -1.37 11.02
C LYS A 155 9.04 -0.82 10.62
N LEU A 156 8.94 -0.21 9.43
CA LEU A 156 7.69 0.37 8.90
C LEU A 156 6.60 -0.68 8.69
N LEU A 157 6.93 -1.86 8.21
CA LEU A 157 5.97 -2.94 8.00
C LEU A 157 5.75 -3.83 9.23
N GLN A 158 6.53 -3.63 10.30
CA GLN A 158 6.56 -4.44 11.52
C GLN A 158 6.82 -5.94 11.24
N HIS A 159 7.68 -6.23 10.28
CA HIS A 159 8.07 -7.60 9.98
C HIS A 159 9.00 -8.16 11.08
N SER A 160 8.83 -9.45 11.38
CA SER A 160 9.59 -10.14 12.42
C SER A 160 11.08 -10.26 12.13
N SER A 161 11.50 -10.21 10.85
CA SER A 161 12.90 -10.28 10.47
C SER A 161 13.17 -9.58 9.13
N ALA A 162 14.45 -9.26 8.89
CA ALA A 162 14.92 -8.72 7.61
C ALA A 162 14.66 -9.71 6.46
N ALA A 163 14.84 -11.02 6.69
CA ALA A 163 14.59 -12.05 5.69
C ALA A 163 13.13 -12.06 5.20
N VAL A 164 12.16 -11.83 6.10
CA VAL A 164 10.74 -11.67 5.73
C VAL A 164 10.56 -10.44 4.86
N THR A 165 11.25 -9.34 5.18
CA THR A 165 11.18 -8.08 4.40
C THR A 165 11.81 -8.24 3.03
N GLN A 166 12.98 -8.86 2.93
CA GLN A 166 13.67 -9.14 1.66
C GLN A 166 12.78 -9.96 0.71
N ARG A 167 12.23 -11.08 1.21
CA ARG A 167 11.28 -11.89 0.45
C ARG A 167 10.03 -11.11 0.06
N TYR A 168 9.56 -10.22 0.92
CA TYR A 168 8.37 -9.41 0.69
C TYR A 168 8.59 -8.36 -0.41
N ILE A 169 9.74 -7.67 -0.41
CA ILE A 169 10.12 -6.68 -1.43
C ILE A 169 10.45 -7.38 -2.76
N GLY A 170 10.89 -8.64 -2.70
CA GLY A 170 11.27 -9.42 -3.88
C GLY A 170 12.62 -9.01 -4.43
N ILE A 171 13.61 -8.76 -3.54
CA ILE A 171 15.02 -8.65 -3.96
C ILE A 171 15.38 -9.92 -4.70
N GLN A 172 15.60 -9.78 -6.00
CA GLN A 172 15.87 -10.92 -6.88
C GLN A 172 17.35 -11.29 -6.79
N GLN A 173 17.64 -12.58 -6.96
CA GLN A 173 19.00 -13.11 -7.09
C GLN A 173 19.82 -12.33 -8.14
N LYS A 174 19.15 -11.88 -9.20
CA LYS A 174 19.75 -11.06 -10.27
C LYS A 174 20.32 -9.73 -9.77
N GLU A 175 19.70 -9.07 -8.77
CA GLU A 175 20.23 -7.82 -8.18
C GLU A 175 21.49 -8.09 -7.36
N VAL A 176 21.56 -9.26 -6.71
CA VAL A 176 22.75 -9.72 -6.00
C VAL A 176 23.90 -10.02 -6.98
N GLU A 177 23.60 -10.70 -8.08
CA GLU A 177 24.55 -11.01 -9.15
C GLU A 177 25.10 -9.74 -9.80
N GLN A 178 24.23 -8.79 -10.13
CA GLN A 178 24.65 -7.48 -10.67
C GLN A 178 25.52 -6.68 -9.70
N ALA A 179 25.26 -6.75 -8.39
CA ALA A 179 26.09 -6.11 -7.39
C ALA A 179 27.47 -6.74 -7.31
N ILE A 180 27.56 -8.07 -7.43
CA ILE A 180 28.84 -8.81 -7.48
C ILE A 180 29.61 -8.46 -8.75
N GLU A 181 28.95 -8.45 -9.93
CA GLU A 181 29.58 -8.09 -11.20
C GLU A 181 30.15 -6.65 -11.21
N LYS A 182 29.49 -5.72 -10.52
CA LYS A 182 29.94 -4.32 -10.42
C LYS A 182 31.10 -4.13 -9.42
N HIS A 183 31.29 -5.08 -8.51
CA HIS A 183 32.36 -5.03 -7.52
C HIS A 183 33.61 -5.73 -8.04
N LEU A 184 34.21 -5.15 -9.09
CA LEU A 184 35.50 -5.61 -9.59
C LEU A 184 36.59 -4.70 -9.05
N CYS A 185 37.43 -5.21 -8.15
CA CYS A 185 38.64 -4.57 -7.64
C CYS A 185 39.83 -5.44 -8.06
N LEU A 186 40.37 -5.16 -9.25
CA LEU A 186 41.57 -5.84 -9.78
C LEU A 186 42.76 -4.89 -9.82
N ASP A 187 42.82 -3.98 -8.85
CA ASP A 187 44.02 -3.13 -8.67
C ASP A 187 45.17 -4.00 -8.13
N VAL A 188 45.99 -4.50 -9.04
CA VAL A 188 47.26 -5.16 -8.78
C VAL A 188 48.41 -4.18 -9.14
#